data_7a85ef5ff6b097233a933645ec094f88
#
_entry.id   7a85ef5ff6b097233a933645ec094f88
#
_cell.length_a   1.000
_cell.length_b   1.000
_cell.length_c   1.000
_cell.angle_alpha   90.00
_cell.angle_beta   90.00
_cell.angle_gamma   90.00
#
_symmetry.space_group_name_H-M   'P 1'
#
loop_
_entity.id
_entity.type
_entity.pdbx_description
1 polymer ?
#
loop_
_entity_poly.entity_id
_entity_poly.type
_entity_poly.pdbx_seq_one_letter_code
_entity_poly.pdbx_strand_id
1 'polypeptide(L)'
;CLTDQRRICVYRFLLSDTQTLLHALVEDSDSPFIFEKIGTQLDHVMIDEFQDTSTIQWQNFKVLLEETMSRENAGNLIVGDVKQSIYRWRSGDWRLLNNIENEFGGTKSLEMKTLDTNYRSDRNIIAFNNAFFVEAAKQECELLKDSNQEQVKQLVNAYADVCQKVPEKKGKKGYVEVQLLGGEDITESMMKQSLEIATELTAMGVPANKIAILVRSNKAIQDIAAYFMENSDFLMVSDEAFRLDASQAVSTLIVALRLMACPDDAIAKATLAKYAIKYLRNPHLVETLLEQRSTLLEKPLFELTEILYATLGMDKVKDMKKQSAYVCAFYDKMNEYLV
;
A
#
# COMPACT_ATOMS: atom_id res chain seq x y z
N CYS A 1 -4.02 -24.42 -0.64
CA CYS A 1 -4.85 -25.58 -0.23
C CYS A 1 -5.69 -25.34 1.04
N LEU A 2 -5.19 -24.63 2.07
CA LEU A 2 -5.98 -24.34 3.28
C LEU A 2 -7.01 -23.21 3.11
N THR A 3 -6.83 -22.36 2.12
CA THR A 3 -7.73 -21.25 1.79
C THR A 3 -9.01 -21.71 1.10
N ASP A 4 -8.94 -22.71 0.22
CA ASP A 4 -10.10 -23.21 -0.51
C ASP A 4 -11.13 -23.95 0.37
N GLN A 5 -10.68 -24.73 1.35
CA GLN A 5 -11.59 -25.40 2.28
C GLN A 5 -12.34 -24.42 3.21
N ARG A 6 -11.73 -23.28 3.56
CA ARG A 6 -12.41 -22.23 4.33
C ARG A 6 -13.42 -21.43 3.50
N ARG A 7 -13.22 -21.31 2.19
CA ARG A 7 -14.14 -20.63 1.27
C ARG A 7 -15.49 -21.36 1.16
N ILE A 8 -15.45 -22.67 1.13
CA ILE A 8 -16.66 -23.52 0.98
C ILE A 8 -17.50 -23.54 2.27
N CYS A 9 -16.86 -23.45 3.46
CA CYS A 9 -17.57 -23.57 4.73
C CYS A 9 -18.26 -22.30 5.24
N VAL A 10 -17.98 -21.10 4.68
CA VAL A 10 -18.47 -19.83 5.27
C VAL A 10 -19.37 -19.03 4.32
N TYR A 11 -19.61 -19.47 3.08
CA TYR A 11 -20.39 -18.73 2.06
C TYR A 11 -19.94 -17.25 1.90
N ARG A 12 -18.67 -16.95 2.17
CA ARG A 12 -18.11 -15.60 2.00
C ARG A 12 -17.39 -15.51 0.67
N PHE A 13 -17.94 -14.69 -0.22
CA PHE A 13 -17.29 -14.29 -1.46
C PHE A 13 -16.25 -13.21 -1.13
N LEU A 14 -15.01 -13.42 -1.54
CA LEU A 14 -13.98 -12.37 -1.50
C LEU A 14 -14.03 -11.56 -2.80
N LEU A 15 -13.71 -10.28 -2.73
CA LEU A 15 -13.60 -9.42 -3.93
C LEU A 15 -12.63 -9.99 -4.97
N SER A 16 -11.59 -10.70 -4.54
CA SER A 16 -10.66 -11.42 -5.42
C SER A 16 -11.32 -12.58 -6.20
N ASP A 17 -12.38 -13.17 -5.65
CA ASP A 17 -13.05 -14.31 -6.27
C ASP A 17 -13.97 -13.87 -7.41
N THR A 18 -14.42 -12.60 -7.39
CA THR A 18 -15.28 -12.02 -8.43
C THR A 18 -14.61 -12.05 -9.80
N GLN A 19 -13.31 -11.79 -9.87
CA GLN A 19 -12.57 -11.81 -11.15
C GLN A 19 -12.47 -13.21 -11.74
N THR A 20 -12.22 -14.21 -10.90
CA THR A 20 -12.13 -15.62 -11.31
C THR A 20 -13.50 -16.15 -11.73
N LEU A 21 -14.56 -15.77 -11.00
CA LEU A 21 -15.93 -16.14 -11.37
C LEU A 21 -16.36 -15.51 -12.69
N LEU A 22 -16.05 -14.23 -12.87
CA LEU A 22 -16.34 -13.52 -14.13
C LEU A 22 -15.60 -14.18 -15.29
N HIS A 23 -14.33 -14.54 -15.09
CA HIS A 23 -13.52 -15.22 -16.09
C HIS A 23 -14.13 -16.58 -16.50
N ALA A 24 -14.54 -17.40 -15.54
CA ALA A 24 -15.21 -18.67 -15.80
C ALA A 24 -16.54 -18.48 -16.55
N LEU A 25 -17.29 -17.42 -16.25
CA LEU A 25 -18.55 -17.12 -16.96
C LEU A 25 -18.31 -16.59 -18.39
N VAL A 26 -17.17 -15.99 -18.64
CA VAL A 26 -16.77 -15.47 -19.97
C VAL A 26 -16.20 -16.59 -20.84
N GLU A 27 -15.42 -17.54 -20.28
CA GLU A 27 -14.86 -18.67 -21.03
C GLU A 27 -15.90 -19.70 -21.51
N ASP A 28 -16.97 -19.93 -20.71
CA ASP A 28 -17.94 -20.99 -20.97
C ASP A 28 -19.03 -20.64 -22.00
N SER A 29 -19.01 -19.43 -22.56
CA SER A 29 -20.07 -19.00 -23.51
C SER A 29 -19.51 -18.35 -24.77
N ASP A 30 -20.02 -18.73 -25.94
CA ASP A 30 -19.70 -18.12 -27.25
C ASP A 30 -20.09 -16.64 -27.35
N SER A 31 -20.93 -16.16 -26.47
CA SER A 31 -21.28 -14.74 -26.26
C SER A 31 -21.70 -14.55 -24.81
N PRO A 32 -20.82 -14.05 -23.95
CA PRO A 32 -21.12 -13.92 -22.52
C PRO A 32 -22.33 -13.00 -22.32
N PHE A 33 -23.40 -13.53 -21.78
CA PHE A 33 -24.63 -12.81 -21.40
C PHE A 33 -24.37 -11.48 -20.67
N ILE A 34 -23.26 -11.39 -19.93
CA ILE A 34 -22.83 -10.17 -19.25
C ILE A 34 -22.48 -9.08 -20.26
N PHE A 35 -21.81 -9.44 -21.36
CA PHE A 35 -21.42 -8.48 -22.39
C PHE A 35 -22.60 -8.12 -23.31
N GLU A 36 -23.57 -9.01 -23.52
CA GLU A 36 -24.82 -8.63 -24.17
C GLU A 36 -25.58 -7.56 -23.39
N LYS A 37 -25.62 -7.66 -22.07
CA LYS A 37 -26.26 -6.63 -21.23
C LYS A 37 -25.51 -5.31 -21.15
N ILE A 38 -24.18 -5.34 -21.14
CA ILE A 38 -23.32 -4.15 -21.01
C ILE A 38 -22.87 -3.66 -22.38
N GLY A 39 -22.47 -4.58 -23.25
CA GLY A 39 -21.78 -4.29 -24.50
C GLY A 39 -22.65 -3.71 -25.60
N THR A 40 -23.96 -3.95 -25.59
CA THR A 40 -24.88 -3.38 -26.59
C THR A 40 -24.97 -1.85 -26.56
N GLN A 41 -24.39 -1.21 -25.51
CA GLN A 41 -24.49 0.24 -25.30
C GLN A 41 -23.09 0.93 -25.16
N LEU A 42 -21.99 0.17 -25.22
CA LEU A 42 -20.63 0.74 -25.11
C LEU A 42 -20.00 0.86 -26.50
N ASP A 43 -19.71 2.07 -26.92
CA ASP A 43 -18.98 2.36 -28.16
C ASP A 43 -17.49 2.62 -27.92
N HIS A 44 -17.12 3.04 -26.70
CA HIS A 44 -15.76 3.40 -26.34
C HIS A 44 -15.39 2.82 -24.97
N VAL A 45 -14.23 2.17 -24.90
CA VAL A 45 -13.65 1.69 -23.64
C VAL A 45 -12.31 2.38 -23.42
N MET A 46 -12.14 3.00 -22.25
CA MET A 46 -10.92 3.66 -21.85
C MET A 46 -10.37 2.99 -20.60
N ILE A 47 -9.11 2.53 -20.63
CA ILE A 47 -8.43 1.91 -19.50
C ILE A 47 -7.19 2.75 -19.20
N ASP A 48 -7.13 3.27 -17.97
CA ASP A 48 -5.97 3.99 -17.45
C ASP A 48 -5.17 3.09 -16.51
N GLU A 49 -3.90 3.44 -16.25
CA GLU A 49 -2.98 2.70 -15.39
C GLU A 49 -2.90 1.19 -15.76
N PHE A 50 -2.89 0.90 -17.06
CA PHE A 50 -2.99 -0.47 -17.57
C PHE A 50 -1.84 -1.38 -17.12
N GLN A 51 -0.66 -0.85 -16.78
CA GLN A 51 0.47 -1.61 -16.24
C GLN A 51 0.16 -2.34 -14.92
N ASP A 52 -0.90 -1.94 -14.22
CA ASP A 52 -1.32 -2.55 -12.95
C ASP A 52 -2.42 -3.60 -13.12
N THR A 53 -2.84 -3.83 -14.37
CA THR A 53 -3.85 -4.83 -14.73
C THR A 53 -3.29 -6.24 -14.57
N SER A 54 -4.06 -7.15 -13.95
CA SER A 54 -3.71 -8.56 -13.89
C SER A 54 -4.10 -9.30 -15.18
N THR A 55 -3.46 -10.44 -15.44
CA THR A 55 -3.77 -11.28 -16.61
C THR A 55 -5.24 -11.68 -16.65
N ILE A 56 -5.85 -12.03 -15.51
CA ILE A 56 -7.28 -12.40 -15.42
C ILE A 56 -8.18 -11.20 -15.73
N GLN A 57 -7.85 -10.02 -15.19
CA GLN A 57 -8.59 -8.80 -15.52
C GLN A 57 -8.50 -8.48 -17.00
N TRP A 58 -7.30 -8.58 -17.57
CA TRP A 58 -7.10 -8.35 -18.98
C TRP A 58 -7.94 -9.30 -19.85
N GLN A 59 -7.90 -10.60 -19.59
CA GLN A 59 -8.70 -11.58 -20.30
C GLN A 59 -10.20 -11.24 -20.27
N ASN A 60 -10.71 -10.79 -19.14
CA ASN A 60 -12.11 -10.36 -19.01
C ASN A 60 -12.41 -9.10 -19.83
N PHE A 61 -11.52 -8.11 -19.85
CA PHE A 61 -11.75 -6.86 -20.60
C PHE A 61 -11.46 -6.97 -22.09
N LYS A 62 -10.54 -7.86 -22.49
CA LYS A 62 -10.13 -8.04 -23.88
C LYS A 62 -11.30 -8.36 -24.78
N VAL A 63 -12.20 -9.26 -24.37
CA VAL A 63 -13.40 -9.63 -25.12
C VAL A 63 -14.30 -8.41 -25.40
N LEU A 64 -14.47 -7.54 -24.39
CA LEU A 64 -15.23 -6.31 -24.55
C LEU A 64 -14.57 -5.32 -25.53
N LEU A 65 -13.25 -5.19 -25.47
CA LEU A 65 -12.48 -4.36 -26.38
C LEU A 65 -12.57 -4.88 -27.81
N GLU A 66 -12.45 -6.19 -28.04
CA GLU A 66 -12.57 -6.82 -29.35
C GLU A 66 -13.96 -6.63 -29.94
N GLU A 67 -15.02 -6.74 -29.13
CA GLU A 67 -16.39 -6.48 -29.58
C GLU A 67 -16.58 -5.01 -29.98
N THR A 68 -16.15 -4.06 -29.14
CA THR A 68 -16.27 -2.65 -29.49
C THR A 68 -15.44 -2.30 -30.73
N MET A 69 -14.25 -2.89 -30.92
CA MET A 69 -13.41 -2.69 -32.12
C MET A 69 -14.06 -3.20 -33.41
N SER A 70 -15.04 -4.10 -33.34
CA SER A 70 -15.78 -4.58 -34.52
C SER A 70 -16.79 -3.58 -35.06
N ARG A 71 -17.08 -2.50 -34.36
CA ARG A 71 -18.09 -1.47 -34.74
C ARG A 71 -17.46 -0.31 -35.51
N GLU A 72 -18.19 0.23 -36.48
CA GLU A 72 -17.65 1.26 -37.40
C GLU A 72 -17.22 2.56 -36.73
N ASN A 73 -17.82 2.97 -35.62
CA ASN A 73 -17.55 4.25 -34.94
C ASN A 73 -16.98 4.07 -33.55
N ALA A 74 -16.52 2.88 -33.21
CA ALA A 74 -15.95 2.61 -31.89
C ALA A 74 -14.49 3.02 -31.84
N GLY A 75 -14.04 3.40 -30.63
CA GLY A 75 -12.64 3.73 -30.40
C GLY A 75 -12.27 3.45 -28.95
N ASN A 76 -11.29 2.60 -28.76
CA ASN A 76 -10.79 2.25 -27.43
C ASN A 76 -9.48 3.00 -27.15
N LEU A 77 -9.20 3.23 -25.87
CA LEU A 77 -7.97 3.85 -25.40
C LEU A 77 -7.40 3.08 -24.23
N ILE A 78 -6.16 2.65 -24.36
CA ILE A 78 -5.38 2.06 -23.26
C ILE A 78 -4.23 3.00 -22.96
N VAL A 79 -4.10 3.42 -21.70
CA VAL A 79 -3.04 4.31 -21.23
C VAL A 79 -2.30 3.65 -20.09
N GLY A 80 -0.98 3.75 -20.08
CA GLY A 80 -0.16 3.23 -19.00
C GLY A 80 1.33 3.50 -19.21
N ASP A 81 2.10 3.23 -18.17
CA ASP A 81 3.55 3.32 -18.18
C ASP A 81 4.15 2.11 -17.47
N VAL A 82 4.84 1.23 -18.20
CA VAL A 82 5.46 0.02 -17.64
C VAL A 82 6.42 0.31 -16.49
N LYS A 83 7.06 1.50 -16.49
CA LYS A 83 8.00 1.96 -15.47
C LYS A 83 7.31 2.31 -14.15
N GLN A 84 5.99 2.54 -14.16
CA GLN A 84 5.18 2.88 -12.98
C GLN A 84 4.47 1.67 -12.37
N SER A 85 4.70 0.45 -12.86
CA SER A 85 4.10 -0.77 -12.30
C SER A 85 4.64 -1.07 -10.91
N ILE A 86 3.78 -0.94 -9.89
CA ILE A 86 4.10 -1.18 -8.48
C ILE A 86 3.20 -2.24 -7.82
N TYR A 87 2.22 -2.78 -8.56
CA TYR A 87 1.21 -3.72 -8.02
C TYR A 87 1.44 -5.19 -8.41
N ARG A 88 2.69 -5.60 -8.63
CA ARG A 88 3.03 -7.01 -8.89
C ARG A 88 2.53 -7.96 -7.78
N TRP A 89 2.52 -7.51 -6.55
CA TRP A 89 2.02 -8.26 -5.40
C TRP A 89 0.50 -8.47 -5.42
N ARG A 90 -0.24 -7.70 -6.24
CA ARG A 90 -1.68 -7.87 -6.55
C ARG A 90 -1.90 -8.55 -7.90
N SER A 91 -0.91 -9.25 -8.43
CA SER A 91 -0.95 -9.91 -9.74
C SER A 91 -0.99 -8.97 -10.94
N GLY A 92 -0.65 -7.68 -10.77
CA GLY A 92 -0.43 -6.76 -11.89
C GLY A 92 0.71 -7.26 -12.79
N ASP A 93 0.51 -7.23 -14.10
CA ASP A 93 1.48 -7.72 -15.07
C ASP A 93 1.78 -6.66 -16.14
N TRP A 94 2.82 -5.86 -15.90
CA TRP A 94 3.27 -4.81 -16.82
C TRP A 94 3.64 -5.32 -18.23
N ARG A 95 3.93 -6.63 -18.36
CA ARG A 95 4.25 -7.26 -19.65
C ARG A 95 3.07 -7.21 -20.62
N LEU A 96 1.83 -7.16 -20.12
CA LEU A 96 0.63 -7.01 -20.92
C LEU A 96 0.69 -5.71 -21.73
N LEU A 97 1.04 -4.58 -21.10
CA LEU A 97 1.19 -3.31 -21.79
C LEU A 97 2.37 -3.34 -22.78
N ASN A 98 3.49 -3.92 -22.37
CA ASN A 98 4.68 -4.03 -23.22
C ASN A 98 4.45 -4.88 -24.49
N ASN A 99 3.50 -5.82 -24.44
CA ASN A 99 3.18 -6.73 -25.53
C ASN A 99 1.79 -6.48 -26.15
N ILE A 100 1.18 -5.33 -25.88
CA ILE A 100 -0.20 -5.05 -26.25
C ILE A 100 -0.48 -5.21 -27.76
N GLU A 101 0.51 -4.91 -28.62
CA GLU A 101 0.40 -5.11 -30.05
C GLU A 101 0.16 -6.57 -30.44
N ASN A 102 0.80 -7.50 -29.72
CA ASN A 102 0.66 -8.94 -29.95
C ASN A 102 -0.71 -9.45 -29.48
N GLU A 103 -1.29 -8.83 -28.47
CA GLU A 103 -2.60 -9.20 -27.94
C GLU A 103 -3.73 -9.02 -28.96
N PHE A 104 -3.62 -8.07 -29.86
CA PHE A 104 -4.59 -7.80 -30.95
C PHE A 104 -4.15 -8.32 -32.32
N GLY A 105 -3.23 -9.29 -32.36
CA GLY A 105 -2.82 -9.98 -33.59
C GLY A 105 -2.13 -9.09 -34.65
N GLY A 106 -1.50 -8.01 -34.23
CA GLY A 106 -0.81 -7.07 -35.11
C GLY A 106 -1.78 -6.36 -36.07
N THR A 107 -3.02 -6.14 -35.68
CA THR A 107 -4.05 -5.53 -36.52
C THR A 107 -3.67 -4.09 -36.90
N LYS A 108 -3.95 -3.72 -38.14
CA LYS A 108 -3.79 -2.33 -38.66
C LYS A 108 -4.64 -1.30 -37.89
N SER A 109 -5.43 -1.75 -36.92
CA SER A 109 -6.36 -0.94 -36.12
C SER A 109 -5.75 -0.38 -34.85
N LEU A 110 -4.51 -0.75 -34.51
CA LEU A 110 -3.83 -0.28 -33.29
C LEU A 110 -2.85 0.85 -33.61
N GLU A 111 -3.05 2.00 -33.00
CA GLU A 111 -2.13 3.13 -33.09
C GLU A 111 -1.42 3.34 -31.74
N MET A 112 -0.10 3.17 -31.71
CA MET A 112 0.72 3.42 -30.53
C MET A 112 1.21 4.88 -30.52
N LYS A 113 0.97 5.58 -29.40
CA LYS A 113 1.46 6.95 -29.18
C LYS A 113 2.20 7.05 -27.86
N THR A 114 3.37 7.64 -27.89
CA THR A 114 4.16 7.91 -26.69
C THR A 114 3.91 9.34 -26.21
N LEU A 115 3.56 9.50 -24.93
CA LEU A 115 3.45 10.79 -24.25
C LEU A 115 4.80 11.14 -23.63
N ASP A 116 5.68 11.78 -24.38
CA ASP A 116 7.07 12.02 -24.03
C ASP A 116 7.34 13.34 -23.28
N THR A 117 6.33 14.18 -23.12
CA THR A 117 6.49 15.53 -22.57
C THR A 117 5.91 15.62 -21.16
N ASN A 118 6.76 15.98 -20.18
CA ASN A 118 6.35 16.14 -18.79
C ASN A 118 5.88 17.57 -18.49
N TYR A 119 4.57 17.74 -18.36
CA TYR A 119 3.93 19.01 -17.97
C TYR A 119 3.82 19.22 -16.47
N ARG A 120 3.99 18.17 -15.66
CA ARG A 120 3.81 18.19 -14.19
C ARG A 120 4.99 18.82 -13.48
N SER A 121 6.19 18.32 -13.73
CA SER A 121 7.39 18.66 -12.95
C SER A 121 8.15 19.85 -13.56
N ASP A 122 8.94 20.52 -12.73
CA ASP A 122 9.84 21.59 -13.19
C ASP A 122 11.07 21.02 -13.90
N ARG A 123 11.73 21.87 -14.70
CA ARG A 123 12.83 21.49 -15.60
C ARG A 123 13.98 20.74 -14.88
N ASN A 124 14.42 21.23 -13.72
CA ASN A 124 15.57 20.63 -13.02
C ASN A 124 15.22 19.23 -12.48
N ILE A 125 13.97 19.00 -12.07
CA ILE A 125 13.49 17.69 -11.62
C ILE A 125 13.46 16.71 -12.79
N ILE A 126 12.95 17.14 -13.97
CA ILE A 126 12.94 16.31 -15.17
C ILE A 126 14.35 15.95 -15.61
N ALA A 127 15.27 16.93 -15.59
CA ALA A 127 16.67 16.72 -15.98
C ALA A 127 17.36 15.71 -15.05
N PHE A 128 17.14 15.84 -13.73
CA PHE A 128 17.64 14.88 -12.76
C PHE A 128 17.09 13.48 -13.00
N ASN A 129 15.78 13.36 -13.14
CA ASN A 129 15.12 12.06 -13.35
C ASN A 129 15.63 11.40 -14.64
N ASN A 130 15.74 12.15 -15.73
CA ASN A 130 16.27 11.61 -16.99
C ASN A 130 17.69 11.06 -16.81
N ALA A 131 18.59 11.83 -16.16
CA ALA A 131 19.95 11.39 -15.92
C ALA A 131 20.01 10.17 -14.99
N PHE A 132 19.25 10.21 -13.90
CA PHE A 132 19.23 9.15 -12.89
C PHE A 132 18.70 7.83 -13.46
N PHE A 133 17.54 7.84 -14.11
CA PHE A 133 16.91 6.59 -14.56
C PHE A 133 17.62 5.97 -15.77
N VAL A 134 18.24 6.77 -16.63
CA VAL A 134 19.09 6.24 -17.72
C VAL A 134 20.30 5.49 -17.14
N GLU A 135 20.98 6.09 -16.16
CA GLU A 135 22.15 5.45 -15.56
C GLU A 135 21.77 4.26 -14.67
N ALA A 136 20.68 4.38 -13.89
CA ALA A 136 20.19 3.26 -13.06
C ALA A 136 19.80 2.06 -13.91
N ALA A 137 19.08 2.26 -15.00
CA ALA A 137 18.70 1.19 -15.91
C ALA A 137 19.93 0.51 -16.56
N LYS A 138 20.93 1.29 -16.93
CA LYS A 138 22.18 0.77 -17.48
C LYS A 138 22.94 -0.07 -16.46
N GLN A 139 23.09 0.40 -15.23
CA GLN A 139 23.77 -0.34 -14.16
C GLN A 139 23.03 -1.64 -13.83
N GLU A 140 21.70 -1.61 -13.76
CA GLU A 140 20.92 -2.83 -13.51
C GLU A 140 21.05 -3.83 -14.65
N CYS A 141 21.10 -3.38 -15.91
CA CYS A 141 21.37 -4.24 -17.05
C CYS A 141 22.76 -4.91 -16.96
N GLU A 142 23.78 -4.19 -16.50
CA GLU A 142 25.11 -4.75 -16.31
C GLU A 142 25.15 -5.79 -15.20
N LEU A 143 24.43 -5.58 -14.09
CA LEU A 143 24.33 -6.55 -12.99
C LEU A 143 23.60 -7.85 -13.40
N LEU A 144 22.61 -7.73 -14.26
CA LEU A 144 21.81 -8.86 -14.74
C LEU A 144 22.42 -9.60 -15.93
N LYS A 145 23.42 -9.03 -16.59
CA LYS A 145 23.97 -9.48 -17.87
C LYS A 145 24.37 -10.95 -17.90
N ASP A 146 24.97 -11.43 -16.82
CA ASP A 146 25.49 -12.80 -16.71
C ASP A 146 24.45 -13.79 -16.14
N SER A 147 23.37 -13.28 -15.52
CA SER A 147 22.37 -14.08 -14.83
C SER A 147 21.09 -14.31 -15.63
N ASN A 148 20.61 -13.31 -16.38
CA ASN A 148 19.33 -13.39 -17.08
C ASN A 148 19.23 -12.45 -18.29
N GLN A 149 19.63 -12.91 -19.45
CA GLN A 149 19.60 -12.12 -20.69
C GLN A 149 18.18 -11.70 -21.13
N GLU A 150 17.17 -12.50 -20.81
CA GLU A 150 15.79 -12.16 -21.14
C GLU A 150 15.29 -10.98 -20.30
N GLN A 151 15.61 -10.96 -19.01
CA GLN A 151 15.30 -9.81 -18.14
C GLN A 151 16.03 -8.54 -18.60
N VAL A 152 17.27 -8.65 -19.05
CA VAL A 152 18.02 -7.50 -19.61
C VAL A 152 17.30 -6.93 -20.81
N LYS A 153 16.85 -7.76 -21.77
CA LYS A 153 16.09 -7.29 -22.93
C LYS A 153 14.79 -6.59 -22.52
N GLN A 154 14.06 -7.18 -21.59
CA GLN A 154 12.81 -6.59 -21.08
C GLN A 154 13.06 -5.24 -20.41
N LEU A 155 14.14 -5.12 -19.61
CA LEU A 155 14.52 -3.87 -18.95
C LEU A 155 14.93 -2.80 -19.98
N VAL A 156 15.76 -3.15 -20.95
CA VAL A 156 16.16 -2.23 -22.02
C VAL A 156 14.94 -1.71 -22.77
N ASN A 157 14.00 -2.57 -23.14
CA ASN A 157 12.79 -2.18 -23.83
C ASN A 157 11.90 -1.27 -22.97
N ALA A 158 11.71 -1.61 -21.68
CA ALA A 158 10.88 -0.85 -20.76
C ALA A 158 11.42 0.57 -20.49
N TYR A 159 12.74 0.76 -20.59
CA TYR A 159 13.41 2.05 -20.35
C TYR A 159 13.90 2.75 -21.62
N ALA A 160 13.58 2.24 -22.79
CA ALA A 160 14.01 2.85 -24.07
C ALA A 160 13.50 4.30 -24.25
N ASP A 161 12.33 4.60 -23.68
CA ASP A 161 11.68 5.92 -23.73
C ASP A 161 11.67 6.66 -22.38
N VAL A 162 12.60 6.34 -21.49
CA VAL A 162 12.64 6.91 -20.12
C VAL A 162 12.87 8.43 -20.10
N CYS A 163 13.52 8.97 -21.12
CA CYS A 163 13.81 10.41 -21.20
C CYS A 163 12.55 11.21 -21.55
N GLN A 164 12.17 12.11 -20.65
CA GLN A 164 11.03 12.99 -20.82
C GLN A 164 11.46 14.36 -21.37
N LYS A 165 10.66 14.89 -22.28
CA LYS A 165 10.83 16.25 -22.82
C LYS A 165 10.30 17.29 -21.84
N VAL A 166 10.95 18.45 -21.83
CA VAL A 166 10.52 19.62 -21.04
C VAL A 166 9.79 20.58 -21.97
N PRO A 167 8.59 21.06 -21.60
CA PRO A 167 7.91 22.10 -22.37
C PRO A 167 8.77 23.36 -22.51
N GLU A 168 8.82 23.96 -23.70
CA GLU A 168 9.69 25.14 -23.97
C GLU A 168 9.44 26.31 -23.02
N LYS A 169 8.20 26.51 -22.60
CA LYS A 169 7.79 27.61 -21.72
C LYS A 169 8.20 27.42 -20.24
N LYS A 170 8.68 26.23 -19.84
CA LYS A 170 9.11 25.98 -18.45
C LYS A 170 10.49 26.58 -18.18
N GLY A 171 10.55 27.49 -17.22
CA GLY A 171 11.81 28.07 -16.71
C GLY A 171 12.70 27.04 -16.00
N LYS A 172 13.94 27.42 -15.70
CA LYS A 172 14.88 26.65 -14.89
C LYS A 172 14.49 26.74 -13.42
N LYS A 173 13.45 25.97 -13.03
CA LYS A 173 12.95 25.84 -11.67
C LYS A 173 13.01 24.40 -11.23
N GLY A 174 12.74 24.18 -9.94
CA GLY A 174 12.84 22.89 -9.27
C GLY A 174 14.21 22.69 -8.62
N TYR A 175 14.20 21.99 -7.51
CA TYR A 175 15.40 21.66 -6.73
C TYR A 175 15.42 20.16 -6.45
N VAL A 176 16.57 19.55 -6.55
CA VAL A 176 16.81 18.15 -6.19
C VAL A 176 18.09 18.10 -5.36
N GLU A 177 18.01 17.44 -4.23
CA GLU A 177 19.13 17.18 -3.34
C GLU A 177 19.22 15.69 -3.06
N VAL A 178 20.44 15.16 -3.03
CA VAL A 178 20.72 13.76 -2.68
C VAL A 178 21.68 13.77 -1.49
N GLN A 179 21.24 13.23 -0.38
CA GLN A 179 22.04 13.10 0.83
C GLN A 179 22.36 11.62 1.08
N LEU A 180 23.63 11.32 1.28
CA LEU A 180 24.10 10.00 1.69
C LEU A 180 24.36 10.02 3.19
N LEU A 181 23.52 9.29 3.93
CA LEU A 181 23.62 9.20 5.38
C LEU A 181 24.49 8.01 5.77
N GLY A 182 25.35 8.20 6.74
CA GLY A 182 26.20 7.18 7.34
C GLY A 182 26.04 7.19 8.86
N GLY A 183 26.61 6.19 9.53
CA GLY A 183 26.58 6.08 11.00
C GLY A 183 26.25 4.68 11.47
N GLU A 184 26.26 4.47 12.80
CA GLU A 184 25.93 3.17 13.40
C GLU A 184 24.43 2.84 13.32
N ASP A 185 23.55 3.85 13.42
CA ASP A 185 22.12 3.73 13.23
C ASP A 185 21.62 4.61 12.06
N ILE A 186 21.56 4.00 10.88
CA ILE A 186 21.09 4.67 9.67
C ILE A 186 19.61 5.04 9.79
N THR A 187 18.80 4.22 10.48
CA THR A 187 17.36 4.44 10.62
C THR A 187 17.08 5.68 11.45
N GLU A 188 17.75 5.83 12.58
CA GLU A 188 17.61 7.04 13.41
C GLU A 188 18.10 8.28 12.66
N SER A 189 19.23 8.17 11.98
CA SER A 189 19.79 9.26 11.15
C SER A 189 18.81 9.70 10.05
N MET A 190 18.15 8.76 9.39
CA MET A 190 17.11 9.05 8.38
C MET A 190 15.89 9.75 8.98
N MET A 191 15.40 9.31 10.13
CA MET A 191 14.26 9.93 10.81
C MET A 191 14.59 11.37 11.23
N LYS A 192 15.76 11.59 11.81
CA LYS A 192 16.25 12.91 12.20
C LYS A 192 16.36 13.83 11.01
N GLN A 193 17.03 13.39 9.93
CA GLN A 193 17.22 14.19 8.72
C GLN A 193 15.88 14.52 8.05
N SER A 194 14.93 13.58 8.04
CA SER A 194 13.58 13.83 7.50
C SER A 194 12.85 14.93 8.28
N LEU A 195 12.99 14.95 9.61
CA LEU A 195 12.40 16.00 10.45
C LEU A 195 13.09 17.35 10.24
N GLU A 196 14.41 17.37 10.14
CA GLU A 196 15.19 18.60 9.85
C GLU A 196 14.76 19.22 8.51
N ILE A 197 14.68 18.42 7.43
CA ILE A 197 14.21 18.86 6.11
C ILE A 197 12.78 19.39 6.17
N ALA A 198 11.86 18.69 6.85
CA ALA A 198 10.47 19.16 6.98
C ALA A 198 10.39 20.50 7.72
N THR A 199 11.24 20.68 8.75
CA THR A 199 11.31 21.91 9.54
C THR A 199 11.86 23.07 8.69
N GLU A 200 12.94 22.84 7.94
CA GLU A 200 13.54 23.83 7.05
C GLU A 200 12.57 24.27 5.96
N LEU A 201 11.92 23.33 5.29
CA LEU A 201 10.92 23.63 4.26
C LEU A 201 9.77 24.47 4.81
N THR A 202 9.28 24.13 6.02
CA THR A 202 8.22 24.89 6.66
C THR A 202 8.69 26.30 7.06
N ALA A 203 9.92 26.44 7.53
CA ALA A 203 10.52 27.74 7.81
C ALA A 203 10.69 28.61 6.54
N MET A 204 10.88 27.98 5.38
CA MET A 204 10.89 28.65 4.08
C MET A 204 9.51 29.01 3.56
N GLY A 205 8.44 28.69 4.30
CA GLY A 205 7.05 29.00 3.95
C GLY A 205 6.33 27.92 3.13
N VAL A 206 6.88 26.69 3.03
CA VAL A 206 6.19 25.55 2.41
C VAL A 206 5.16 25.03 3.40
N PRO A 207 3.85 25.03 3.07
CA PRO A 207 2.84 24.47 3.95
C PRO A 207 3.06 22.98 4.20
N ALA A 208 2.90 22.51 5.44
CA ALA A 208 3.14 21.10 5.81
C ALA A 208 2.33 20.09 4.95
N ASN A 209 1.09 20.46 4.56
CA ASN A 209 0.26 19.62 3.68
C ASN A 209 0.75 19.53 2.22
N LYS A 210 1.85 20.19 1.88
CA LYS A 210 2.53 20.08 0.59
C LYS A 210 3.84 19.29 0.66
N ILE A 211 4.17 18.77 1.85
CA ILE A 211 5.37 17.94 2.08
C ILE A 211 4.91 16.48 2.14
N ALA A 212 5.52 15.63 1.34
CA ALA A 212 5.29 14.18 1.35
C ALA A 212 6.61 13.43 1.57
N ILE A 213 6.58 12.43 2.46
CA ILE A 213 7.71 11.54 2.73
C ILE A 213 7.37 10.18 2.13
N LEU A 214 8.17 9.74 1.15
CA LEU A 214 8.01 8.43 0.52
C LEU A 214 9.04 7.46 1.10
N VAL A 215 8.58 6.26 1.46
CA VAL A 215 9.42 5.22 2.06
C VAL A 215 9.22 3.87 1.41
N ARG A 216 10.16 2.96 1.59
CA ARG A 216 10.16 1.63 0.96
C ARG A 216 9.22 0.63 1.64
N SER A 217 8.96 0.78 2.94
CA SER A 217 8.19 -0.20 3.71
C SER A 217 7.20 0.47 4.67
N ASN A 218 6.09 -0.22 4.94
CA ASN A 218 5.08 0.26 5.88
C ASN A 218 5.62 0.44 7.31
N LYS A 219 6.59 -0.41 7.70
CA LYS A 219 7.25 -0.25 9.01
C LYS A 219 7.95 1.09 9.13
N ALA A 220 8.63 1.56 8.08
CA ALA A 220 9.29 2.86 8.08
C ALA A 220 8.30 4.03 8.23
N ILE A 221 7.06 3.89 7.74
CA ILE A 221 5.99 4.88 7.97
C ILE A 221 5.70 5.01 9.46
N GLN A 222 5.54 3.88 10.16
CA GLN A 222 5.24 3.85 11.59
C GLN A 222 6.38 4.43 12.41
N ASP A 223 7.62 4.05 12.09
CA ASP A 223 8.83 4.51 12.79
C ASP A 223 8.99 6.04 12.62
N ILE A 224 8.84 6.57 11.40
CA ILE A 224 8.91 8.01 11.11
C ILE A 224 7.76 8.76 11.80
N ALA A 225 6.52 8.24 11.73
CA ALA A 225 5.38 8.89 12.37
C ALA A 225 5.56 8.97 13.89
N ALA A 226 6.03 7.90 14.52
CA ALA A 226 6.35 7.90 15.96
C ALA A 226 7.44 8.92 16.30
N TYR A 227 8.52 8.97 15.50
CA TYR A 227 9.60 9.91 15.71
C TYR A 227 9.15 11.37 15.58
N PHE A 228 8.34 11.71 14.56
CA PHE A 228 7.79 13.05 14.37
C PHE A 228 6.85 13.45 15.51
N MET A 229 5.97 12.54 15.97
CA MET A 229 5.08 12.79 17.12
C MET A 229 5.86 13.03 18.43
N GLU A 230 7.03 12.40 18.58
CA GLU A 230 7.85 12.55 19.78
C GLU A 230 8.69 13.82 19.78
N ASN A 231 9.12 14.27 18.62
CA ASN A 231 10.14 15.31 18.48
C ASN A 231 9.64 16.59 17.82
N SER A 232 8.36 16.66 17.44
CA SER A 232 7.78 17.86 16.78
C SER A 232 6.28 17.96 16.99
N ASP A 233 5.73 19.08 16.56
CA ASP A 233 4.27 19.33 16.49
C ASP A 233 3.70 19.05 15.07
N PHE A 234 4.47 18.43 14.18
CA PHE A 234 3.97 18.07 12.86
C PHE A 234 2.88 17.01 12.95
N LEU A 235 1.75 17.28 12.31
CA LEU A 235 0.68 16.29 12.15
C LEU A 235 0.98 15.45 10.90
N MET A 236 1.36 14.19 11.12
CA MET A 236 1.54 13.21 10.04
C MET A 236 0.19 12.65 9.60
N VAL A 237 -0.02 12.50 8.30
CA VAL A 237 -1.22 11.87 7.72
C VAL A 237 -0.80 10.66 6.91
N SER A 238 -1.24 9.49 7.31
CA SER A 238 -0.99 8.23 6.59
C SER A 238 -1.96 7.16 7.07
N ASP A 239 -2.54 6.39 6.15
CA ASP A 239 -3.42 5.27 6.48
C ASP A 239 -2.69 4.19 7.29
N GLU A 240 -1.40 3.95 7.00
CA GLU A 240 -0.58 2.97 7.71
C GLU A 240 -0.10 3.46 9.08
N ALA A 241 0.17 4.76 9.25
CA ALA A 241 0.61 5.32 10.52
C ALA A 241 -0.49 5.26 11.58
N PHE A 242 -1.76 5.31 11.16
CA PHE A 242 -2.93 5.31 12.05
C PHE A 242 -3.64 3.96 12.13
N ARG A 243 -3.05 2.90 11.62
CA ARG A 243 -3.58 1.55 11.84
C ARG A 243 -3.56 1.22 13.33
N LEU A 244 -4.67 0.70 13.84
CA LEU A 244 -4.81 0.36 15.26
C LEU A 244 -3.80 -0.71 15.70
N ASP A 245 -3.41 -1.62 14.80
CA ASP A 245 -2.41 -2.67 15.06
C ASP A 245 -0.96 -2.14 15.10
N ALA A 246 -0.71 -0.92 14.63
CA ALA A 246 0.57 -0.24 14.79
C ALA A 246 0.79 0.25 16.24
N SER A 247 -0.29 0.51 16.98
CA SER A 247 -0.21 0.95 18.36
C SER A 247 0.10 -0.20 19.32
N GLN A 248 1.20 -0.07 20.06
CA GLN A 248 1.54 -1.03 21.12
C GLN A 248 0.47 -1.04 22.22
N ALA A 249 -0.13 0.11 22.55
CA ALA A 249 -1.19 0.20 23.53
C ALA A 249 -2.42 -0.59 23.10
N VAL A 250 -2.89 -0.38 21.85
CA VAL A 250 -4.03 -1.12 21.29
C VAL A 250 -3.71 -2.61 21.18
N SER A 251 -2.54 -2.97 20.66
CA SER A 251 -2.11 -4.37 20.55
C SER A 251 -2.08 -5.06 21.92
N THR A 252 -1.61 -4.38 22.97
CA THR A 252 -1.59 -4.93 24.33
C THR A 252 -3.00 -5.10 24.88
N LEU A 253 -3.92 -4.15 24.64
CA LEU A 253 -5.34 -4.28 25.01
C LEU A 253 -6.01 -5.46 24.30
N ILE A 254 -5.78 -5.63 23.00
CA ILE A 254 -6.31 -6.75 22.22
C ILE A 254 -5.79 -8.09 22.79
N VAL A 255 -4.51 -8.16 23.12
CA VAL A 255 -3.92 -9.36 23.73
C VAL A 255 -4.53 -9.65 25.11
N ALA A 256 -4.81 -8.61 25.90
CA ALA A 256 -5.49 -8.77 27.20
C ALA A 256 -6.94 -9.26 27.02
N LEU A 257 -7.70 -8.69 26.11
CA LEU A 257 -9.05 -9.16 25.77
C LEU A 257 -9.04 -10.61 25.25
N ARG A 258 -8.02 -10.95 24.45
CA ARG A 258 -7.83 -12.32 23.95
C ARG A 258 -7.53 -13.30 25.09
N LEU A 259 -6.73 -12.89 26.08
CA LEU A 259 -6.50 -13.70 27.28
C LEU A 259 -7.79 -13.90 28.09
N MET A 260 -8.65 -12.88 28.19
CA MET A 260 -9.96 -13.00 28.83
C MET A 260 -10.86 -13.99 28.11
N ALA A 261 -10.87 -13.98 26.76
CA ALA A 261 -11.64 -14.93 25.96
C ALA A 261 -11.05 -16.34 26.01
N CYS A 262 -9.73 -16.49 25.88
CA CYS A 262 -9.00 -17.76 25.77
C CYS A 262 -7.91 -17.84 26.85
N PRO A 263 -8.22 -18.28 28.07
CA PRO A 263 -7.29 -18.27 29.19
C PRO A 263 -6.08 -19.19 29.00
N ASP A 264 -6.14 -20.14 28.10
CA ASP A 264 -5.05 -21.08 27.82
C ASP A 264 -4.12 -20.63 26.68
N ASP A 265 -4.33 -19.43 26.12
CA ASP A 265 -3.48 -18.88 25.07
C ASP A 265 -2.08 -18.55 25.61
N ALA A 266 -1.13 -19.44 25.34
CA ALA A 266 0.26 -19.31 25.80
C ALA A 266 0.96 -18.06 25.24
N ILE A 267 0.61 -17.64 23.99
CA ILE A 267 1.20 -16.46 23.36
C ILE A 267 0.69 -15.19 24.05
N ALA A 268 -0.62 -15.12 24.33
CA ALA A 268 -1.20 -13.99 25.05
C ALA A 268 -0.61 -13.85 26.45
N LYS A 269 -0.48 -14.97 27.20
CA LYS A 269 0.18 -15.00 28.52
C LYS A 269 1.61 -14.46 28.45
N ALA A 270 2.43 -15.00 27.54
CA ALA A 270 3.83 -14.61 27.41
C ALA A 270 3.99 -13.13 27.02
N THR A 271 3.12 -12.64 26.13
CA THR A 271 3.15 -11.24 25.69
C THR A 271 2.81 -10.29 26.82
N LEU A 272 1.75 -10.56 27.58
CA LEU A 272 1.36 -9.74 28.74
C LEU A 272 2.37 -9.84 29.88
N ALA A 273 2.94 -11.00 30.13
CA ALA A 273 4.00 -11.16 31.13
C ALA A 273 5.23 -10.31 30.78
N LYS A 274 5.64 -10.33 29.51
CA LYS A 274 6.74 -9.46 29.02
C LYS A 274 6.42 -7.98 29.20
N TYR A 275 5.20 -7.56 28.87
CA TYR A 275 4.73 -6.19 29.07
C TYR A 275 4.76 -5.81 30.55
N ALA A 276 4.18 -6.65 31.42
CA ALA A 276 4.08 -6.41 32.83
C ALA A 276 5.46 -6.27 33.53
N ILE A 277 6.42 -7.10 33.15
CA ILE A 277 7.80 -7.03 33.67
C ILE A 277 8.47 -5.74 33.17
N LYS A 278 8.37 -5.44 31.88
CA LYS A 278 9.06 -4.31 31.26
C LYS A 278 8.55 -2.95 31.77
N TYR A 279 7.24 -2.77 31.82
CA TYR A 279 6.62 -1.46 32.05
C TYR A 279 6.04 -1.27 33.45
N LEU A 280 5.53 -2.33 34.08
CA LEU A 280 4.85 -2.25 35.38
C LEU A 280 5.67 -2.82 36.52
N ARG A 281 6.76 -3.53 36.23
CA ARG A 281 7.57 -4.29 37.21
C ARG A 281 6.71 -5.24 38.08
N ASN A 282 5.64 -5.76 37.46
CA ASN A 282 4.69 -6.65 38.13
C ASN A 282 4.67 -8.02 37.42
N PRO A 283 5.42 -9.02 37.90
CA PRO A 283 5.46 -10.35 37.27
C PRO A 283 4.16 -11.15 37.45
N HIS A 284 3.32 -10.79 38.43
CA HIS A 284 2.08 -11.50 38.76
C HIS A 284 0.83 -10.95 38.07
N LEU A 285 0.96 -9.97 37.18
CA LEU A 285 -0.17 -9.32 36.52
C LEU A 285 -1.06 -10.34 35.79
N VAL A 286 -0.47 -11.28 35.05
CA VAL A 286 -1.20 -12.28 34.27
C VAL A 286 -2.02 -13.21 35.16
N GLU A 287 -1.44 -13.65 36.29
CA GLU A 287 -2.10 -14.49 37.27
C GLU A 287 -3.29 -13.74 37.90
N THR A 288 -3.09 -12.49 38.32
CA THR A 288 -4.13 -11.62 38.87
C THR A 288 -5.30 -11.43 37.89
N LEU A 289 -5.00 -11.19 36.61
CA LEU A 289 -6.04 -11.06 35.57
C LEU A 289 -6.82 -12.36 35.36
N LEU A 290 -6.17 -13.52 35.44
CA LEU A 290 -6.82 -14.81 35.28
C LEU A 290 -7.67 -15.17 36.53
N GLU A 291 -7.24 -14.81 37.74
CA GLU A 291 -8.02 -14.97 38.95
C GLU A 291 -9.30 -14.13 38.94
N GLN A 292 -9.24 -12.92 38.43
CA GLN A 292 -10.38 -12.00 38.33
C GLN A 292 -11.25 -12.24 37.07
N ARG A 293 -10.87 -13.18 36.22
CA ARG A 293 -11.47 -13.38 34.90
C ARG A 293 -12.99 -13.57 34.93
N SER A 294 -13.51 -14.39 35.84
CA SER A 294 -14.95 -14.65 35.94
C SER A 294 -15.75 -13.38 36.19
N THR A 295 -15.31 -12.54 37.12
CA THR A 295 -15.93 -11.26 37.45
C THR A 295 -15.79 -10.25 36.32
N LEU A 296 -14.63 -10.23 35.62
CA LEU A 296 -14.37 -9.34 34.52
C LEU A 296 -15.25 -9.65 33.28
N LEU A 297 -15.49 -10.91 32.99
CA LEU A 297 -16.33 -11.34 31.87
C LEU A 297 -17.84 -11.07 32.07
N GLU A 298 -18.28 -10.76 33.26
CA GLU A 298 -19.65 -10.31 33.52
C GLU A 298 -19.89 -8.84 33.11
N LYS A 299 -18.83 -8.09 32.84
CA LYS A 299 -18.90 -6.70 32.43
C LYS A 299 -19.15 -6.54 30.94
N PRO A 300 -19.85 -5.47 30.52
CA PRO A 300 -19.93 -5.09 29.11
C PRO A 300 -18.51 -4.91 28.52
N LEU A 301 -18.34 -5.23 27.23
CA LEU A 301 -17.04 -5.21 26.57
C LEU A 301 -16.31 -3.87 26.71
N PHE A 302 -17.04 -2.76 26.67
CA PHE A 302 -16.47 -1.43 26.84
C PHE A 302 -15.89 -1.26 28.27
N GLU A 303 -16.69 -1.59 29.30
CA GLU A 303 -16.29 -1.50 30.71
C GLU A 303 -15.11 -2.44 31.00
N LEU A 304 -15.17 -3.67 30.48
CA LEU A 304 -14.06 -4.62 30.57
C LEU A 304 -12.76 -4.03 30.00
N THR A 305 -12.85 -3.38 28.83
CA THR A 305 -11.69 -2.80 28.16
C THR A 305 -11.13 -1.62 28.96
N GLU A 306 -11.96 -0.79 29.56
CA GLU A 306 -11.53 0.31 30.44
C GLU A 306 -10.82 -0.23 31.70
N ILE A 307 -11.35 -1.28 32.30
CA ILE A 307 -10.72 -1.92 33.46
C ILE A 307 -9.36 -2.50 33.08
N LEU A 308 -9.26 -3.16 31.92
CA LEU A 308 -7.99 -3.66 31.41
C LEU A 308 -7.00 -2.53 31.12
N TYR A 309 -7.45 -1.44 30.51
CA TYR A 309 -6.63 -0.25 30.25
C TYR A 309 -6.02 0.30 31.55
N ALA A 310 -6.83 0.45 32.58
CA ALA A 310 -6.38 0.93 33.89
C ALA A 310 -5.45 -0.08 34.58
N THR A 311 -5.79 -1.38 34.55
CA THR A 311 -5.00 -2.45 35.18
C THR A 311 -3.63 -2.61 34.50
N LEU A 312 -3.55 -2.42 33.21
CA LEU A 312 -2.32 -2.39 32.45
C LEU A 312 -1.52 -1.08 32.61
N GLY A 313 -2.04 -0.13 33.38
CA GLY A 313 -1.37 1.14 33.70
C GLY A 313 -1.07 1.98 32.48
N MET A 314 -1.89 1.91 31.43
CA MET A 314 -1.62 2.58 30.15
C MET A 314 -1.69 4.09 30.25
N ASP A 315 -2.43 4.61 31.23
CA ASP A 315 -2.50 6.03 31.59
C ASP A 315 -1.23 6.54 32.32
N LYS A 316 -0.44 5.62 32.90
CA LYS A 316 0.74 5.92 33.74
C LYS A 316 2.04 5.68 32.99
N VAL A 317 2.07 4.70 32.09
CA VAL A 317 3.24 4.40 31.26
C VAL A 317 3.40 5.44 30.18
N LYS A 318 4.49 6.21 30.23
CA LYS A 318 4.75 7.35 29.32
C LYS A 318 4.58 6.99 27.85
N ASP A 319 5.14 5.85 27.42
CA ASP A 319 5.08 5.40 26.02
C ASP A 319 3.66 5.01 25.58
N MET A 320 2.83 4.49 26.50
CA MET A 320 1.45 4.13 26.24
C MET A 320 0.54 5.36 26.23
N LYS A 321 0.78 6.31 27.14
CA LYS A 321 0.02 7.57 27.22
C LYS A 321 0.13 8.39 25.93
N LYS A 322 1.28 8.40 25.29
CA LYS A 322 1.49 9.06 23.98
C LYS A 322 0.62 8.47 22.85
N GLN A 323 0.12 7.24 23.04
CA GLN A 323 -0.70 6.53 22.06
C GLN A 323 -2.21 6.63 22.35
N SER A 324 -2.62 7.59 23.19
CA SER A 324 -4.02 7.78 23.58
C SER A 324 -4.96 8.00 22.37
N ALA A 325 -4.51 8.66 21.31
CA ALA A 325 -5.28 8.84 20.09
C ALA A 325 -5.67 7.51 19.43
N TYR A 326 -4.75 6.55 19.40
CA TYR A 326 -5.03 5.20 18.89
C TYR A 326 -6.00 4.43 19.78
N VAL A 327 -5.89 4.63 21.09
CA VAL A 327 -6.80 4.00 22.06
C VAL A 327 -8.20 4.58 21.89
N CYS A 328 -8.36 5.89 21.72
CA CYS A 328 -9.65 6.51 21.41
C CYS A 328 -10.25 5.95 20.10
N ALA A 329 -9.45 5.90 19.02
CA ALA A 329 -9.90 5.33 17.76
C ALA A 329 -10.26 3.83 17.88
N PHE A 330 -9.59 3.08 18.76
CA PHE A 330 -9.94 1.71 19.06
C PHE A 330 -11.30 1.60 19.78
N TYR A 331 -11.59 2.48 20.73
CA TYR A 331 -12.91 2.55 21.40
C TYR A 331 -14.01 2.94 20.43
N ASP A 332 -13.77 3.91 19.54
CA ASP A 332 -14.74 4.30 18.49
C ASP A 332 -15.05 3.12 17.58
N LYS A 333 -14.02 2.38 17.15
CA LYS A 333 -14.19 1.19 16.31
C LYS A 333 -14.93 0.07 17.04
N MET A 334 -14.67 -0.11 18.32
CA MET A 334 -15.36 -1.09 19.15
C MET A 334 -16.85 -0.76 19.27
N ASN A 335 -17.20 0.52 19.41
CA ASN A 335 -18.60 0.97 19.44
C ASN A 335 -19.34 0.69 18.14
N GLU A 336 -18.69 0.84 16.97
CA GLU A 336 -19.29 0.49 15.67
C GLU A 336 -19.70 -0.99 15.57
N TYR A 337 -19.01 -1.89 16.28
CA TYR A 337 -19.32 -3.33 16.27
C TYR A 337 -20.34 -3.75 17.33
N LEU A 338 -20.64 -2.90 18.31
CA LEU A 338 -21.58 -3.20 19.41
C LEU A 338 -23.00 -2.69 19.12
N VAL A 339 -23.17 -1.87 18.08
CA VAL A 339 -24.46 -1.38 17.57
C VAL A 339 -24.94 -2.26 16.42
#